data_6027216124f7eb849ee3409c22ecdffd
#
_entry.id   6027216124f7eb849ee3409c22ecdffd
#
_cell.length_a   1.000
_cell.length_b   1.000
_cell.length_c   1.000
_cell.angle_alpha   90.00
_cell.angle_beta   90.00
_cell.angle_gamma   90.00
#
_symmetry.space_group_name_H-M   'P 1'
#
loop_
_entity.id
_entity.type
_entity.pdbx_description
1 polymer ?
#
loop_
_entity_poly.entity_id
_entity_poly.type
_entity_poly.pdbx_seq_one_letter_code
_entity_poly.pdbx_strand_id
1 'polypeptide(L)'
;MEDIIQLRKEIDCDLSLAFKFFTQNDLLEQWLTVKAEVNPEVRGQFELFWDPDDKENNSTIGCKITGIENERYISFEWKGPVQFKHFMNSADPLTHVIVFFSSDKPNRTTIHLFHTGWRQNSEWHDARDYFERAWSNALIGLQKRLAKNATL
;
A
#
# COMPACT_ATOMS: atom_id res chain seq x y z
N MET A 1 -7.43 3.21 22.66
CA MET A 1 -6.07 3.26 22.05
C MET A 1 -6.16 2.92 20.57
N GLU A 2 -5.71 3.79 19.75
CA GLU A 2 -5.72 3.56 18.33
C GLU A 2 -4.43 2.87 17.88
N ASP A 3 -4.59 1.84 17.08
CA ASP A 3 -3.45 1.07 16.58
C ASP A 3 -3.16 1.40 15.11
N ILE A 4 -3.63 2.56 14.66
CA ILE A 4 -3.44 2.98 13.27
C ILE A 4 -1.96 3.11 12.95
N ILE A 5 -1.54 2.51 11.85
CA ILE A 5 -0.21 2.73 11.32
C ILE A 5 -0.21 4.06 10.59
N GLN A 6 0.72 4.93 10.91
CA GLN A 6 0.87 6.24 10.27
C GLN A 6 2.32 6.40 9.84
N LEU A 7 2.53 6.57 8.55
CA LEU A 7 3.86 6.73 7.99
C LEU A 7 3.88 7.92 7.05
N ARG A 8 5.00 8.64 7.05
CA ARG A 8 5.22 9.78 6.18
C ARG A 8 6.55 9.60 5.48
N LYS A 9 6.58 9.84 4.17
CA LYS A 9 7.82 9.72 3.40
C LYS A 9 7.85 10.78 2.30
N GLU A 10 9.00 11.43 2.13
CA GLU A 10 9.21 12.34 1.01
C GLU A 10 9.98 11.59 -0.08
N ILE A 11 9.51 11.71 -1.31
CA ILE A 11 10.12 11.04 -2.45
C ILE A 11 10.46 12.06 -3.54
N ASP A 12 11.53 11.80 -4.27
CA ASP A 12 12.10 12.73 -5.26
C ASP A 12 11.48 12.49 -6.64
N CYS A 13 10.22 12.83 -6.77
CA CYS A 13 9.53 12.82 -8.06
C CYS A 13 8.32 13.75 -7.98
N ASP A 14 7.75 14.07 -9.13
CA ASP A 14 6.57 14.92 -9.14
C ASP A 14 5.33 14.15 -8.68
N LEU A 15 4.27 14.90 -8.40
CA LEU A 15 3.03 14.38 -7.85
C LEU A 15 2.37 13.35 -8.77
N SER A 16 2.41 13.59 -10.07
CA SER A 16 1.81 12.69 -11.05
C SER A 16 2.50 11.32 -11.04
N LEU A 17 3.82 11.31 -11.04
CA LEU A 17 4.57 10.05 -11.02
C LEU A 17 4.39 9.31 -9.70
N ALA A 18 4.41 10.04 -8.57
CA ALA A 18 4.17 9.42 -7.27
C ALA A 18 2.84 8.68 -7.22
N PHE A 19 1.79 9.32 -7.72
CA PHE A 19 0.46 8.72 -7.76
C PHE A 19 0.44 7.47 -8.65
N LYS A 20 1.15 7.51 -9.78
CA LYS A 20 1.22 6.37 -10.70
C LYS A 20 1.92 5.15 -10.07
N PHE A 21 2.88 5.37 -9.18
CA PHE A 21 3.53 4.26 -8.45
C PHE A 21 2.57 3.49 -7.55
N PHE A 22 1.41 4.05 -7.25
CA PHE A 22 0.39 3.39 -6.44
C PHE A 22 -0.83 2.93 -7.26
N THR A 23 -0.88 3.22 -8.55
CA THR A 23 -2.07 2.95 -9.37
C THR A 23 -1.80 2.17 -10.65
N GLN A 24 -0.58 2.20 -11.16
CA GLN A 24 -0.23 1.50 -12.39
C GLN A 24 0.48 0.19 -12.09
N ASN A 25 0.04 -0.88 -12.74
CA ASN A 25 0.52 -2.23 -12.48
C ASN A 25 2.03 -2.37 -12.64
N ASP A 26 2.57 -1.88 -13.74
CA ASP A 26 4.00 -2.00 -14.01
C ASP A 26 4.86 -1.24 -13.00
N LEU A 27 4.35 -0.12 -12.47
CA LEU A 27 5.07 0.64 -11.46
C LEU A 27 4.95 -0.01 -10.08
N LEU A 28 3.79 -0.51 -9.72
CA LEU A 28 3.61 -1.27 -8.47
C LEU A 28 4.54 -2.48 -8.42
N GLU A 29 4.76 -3.13 -9.57
CA GLU A 29 5.63 -4.29 -9.66
C GLU A 29 7.11 -3.93 -9.52
N GLN A 30 7.46 -2.66 -9.53
CA GLN A 30 8.84 -2.22 -9.34
C GLN A 30 9.23 -2.05 -7.89
N TRP A 31 8.27 -1.89 -6.96
CA TRP A 31 8.63 -1.59 -5.59
C TRP A 31 7.80 -2.31 -4.53
N LEU A 32 6.56 -2.71 -4.83
CA LEU A 32 5.66 -3.20 -3.79
C LEU A 32 5.37 -4.68 -3.91
N THR A 33 5.22 -5.21 -5.11
CA THR A 33 4.72 -6.57 -5.32
C THR A 33 5.39 -7.21 -6.53
N VAL A 34 5.22 -8.53 -6.68
CA VAL A 34 5.70 -9.23 -7.86
C VAL A 34 4.76 -9.05 -9.03
N LYS A 35 3.44 -9.16 -8.80
CA LYS A 35 2.42 -8.99 -9.84
C LYS A 35 1.28 -8.14 -9.31
N ALA A 36 0.86 -7.15 -10.08
CA ALA A 36 -0.24 -6.27 -9.72
C ALA A 36 -1.36 -6.34 -10.75
N GLU A 37 -2.60 -6.37 -10.28
CA GLU A 37 -3.81 -6.29 -11.11
C GLU A 37 -4.71 -5.26 -10.45
N VAL A 38 -4.53 -4.00 -10.83
CA VAL A 38 -5.23 -2.85 -10.25
C VAL A 38 -6.03 -2.17 -11.33
N ASN A 39 -7.31 -1.91 -11.03
CA ASN A 39 -8.17 -1.08 -11.86
C ASN A 39 -8.42 0.22 -11.08
N PRO A 40 -7.79 1.36 -11.46
CA PRO A 40 -7.77 2.55 -10.63
C PRO A 40 -9.07 3.36 -10.69
N GLU A 41 -10.12 2.78 -10.17
CA GLU A 41 -11.43 3.44 -10.02
C GLU A 41 -12.12 2.89 -8.78
N VAL A 42 -13.10 3.62 -8.27
CA VAL A 42 -13.88 3.17 -7.10
C VAL A 42 -14.54 1.83 -7.44
N ARG A 43 -14.40 0.85 -6.53
CA ARG A 43 -14.84 -0.53 -6.68
C ARG A 43 -13.99 -1.34 -7.65
N GLY A 44 -12.96 -0.74 -8.25
CA GLY A 44 -12.00 -1.46 -9.06
C GLY A 44 -11.16 -2.38 -8.20
N GLN A 45 -10.65 -3.45 -8.80
CA GLN A 45 -9.81 -4.38 -8.06
C GLN A 45 -8.49 -3.74 -7.67
N PHE A 46 -7.99 -4.11 -6.50
CA PHE A 46 -6.67 -3.76 -6.03
C PHE A 46 -6.03 -5.05 -5.55
N GLU A 47 -5.50 -5.82 -6.50
CA GLU A 47 -4.99 -7.15 -6.22
C GLU A 47 -3.49 -7.21 -6.47
N LEU A 48 -2.76 -7.50 -5.41
CA LEU A 48 -1.31 -7.64 -5.43
C LEU A 48 -0.97 -9.07 -5.08
N PHE A 49 -0.02 -9.65 -5.80
CA PHE A 49 0.37 -11.03 -5.64
C PHE A 49 1.87 -11.09 -5.41
N TRP A 50 2.29 -11.58 -4.24
CA TRP A 50 3.71 -11.79 -3.95
C TRP A 50 4.17 -13.16 -4.43
N ASP A 51 3.23 -14.09 -4.60
CA ASP A 51 3.47 -15.39 -5.23
C ASP A 51 2.44 -15.59 -6.33
N PRO A 52 2.73 -15.16 -7.58
CA PRO A 52 1.75 -15.26 -8.67
C PRO A 52 1.32 -16.69 -9.02
N ASP A 53 2.08 -17.68 -8.62
CA ASP A 53 1.73 -19.09 -8.86
C ASP A 53 0.76 -19.63 -7.80
N ASP A 54 0.55 -18.88 -6.71
CA ASP A 54 -0.39 -19.25 -5.64
C ASP A 54 -1.18 -18.00 -5.23
N LYS A 55 -2.13 -17.62 -6.06
CA LYS A 55 -2.85 -16.35 -5.91
C LYS A 55 -3.72 -16.28 -4.65
N GLU A 56 -4.09 -17.41 -4.07
CA GLU A 56 -4.93 -17.44 -2.88
C GLU A 56 -4.14 -17.14 -1.60
N ASN A 57 -2.82 -17.22 -1.65
CA ASN A 57 -1.97 -16.99 -0.50
C ASN A 57 -0.97 -15.87 -0.77
N ASN A 58 -0.65 -15.10 0.27
CA ASN A 58 0.28 -13.99 0.17
C ASN A 58 -0.14 -13.02 -0.95
N SER A 59 -1.40 -12.58 -0.88
CA SER A 59 -1.96 -11.68 -1.86
C SER A 59 -3.10 -10.86 -1.26
N THR A 60 -3.53 -9.84 -2.01
CA THR A 60 -4.72 -9.07 -1.67
C THR A 60 -5.87 -9.42 -2.61
N ILE A 61 -5.96 -10.67 -3.03
CA ILE A 61 -7.02 -11.13 -3.94
C ILE A 61 -8.40 -10.77 -3.37
N GLY A 62 -9.25 -10.20 -4.20
CA GLY A 62 -10.60 -9.78 -3.81
C GLY A 62 -10.68 -8.37 -3.23
N CYS A 63 -9.57 -7.73 -2.93
CA CYS A 63 -9.59 -6.37 -2.40
C CYS A 63 -9.97 -5.35 -3.48
N LYS A 64 -10.64 -4.29 -3.04
CA LYS A 64 -11.17 -3.26 -3.93
C LYS A 64 -10.71 -1.88 -3.49
N ILE A 65 -10.65 -0.98 -4.47
CA ILE A 65 -10.43 0.44 -4.22
C ILE A 65 -11.73 1.00 -3.63
N THR A 66 -11.62 1.67 -2.49
CA THR A 66 -12.77 2.27 -1.81
C THR A 66 -12.90 3.76 -2.05
N GLY A 67 -11.81 4.41 -2.45
CA GLY A 67 -11.83 5.81 -2.82
C GLY A 67 -10.59 6.15 -3.62
N ILE A 68 -10.72 7.10 -4.53
CA ILE A 68 -9.60 7.56 -5.34
C ILE A 68 -9.90 8.95 -5.89
N GLU A 69 -8.92 9.82 -5.82
CA GLU A 69 -8.97 11.13 -6.45
C GLU A 69 -7.59 11.40 -7.04
N ASN A 70 -7.56 11.69 -8.32
CA ASN A 70 -6.31 11.79 -9.08
C ASN A 70 -5.30 12.71 -8.38
N GLU A 71 -4.10 12.19 -8.12
CA GLU A 71 -2.97 12.90 -7.52
C GLU A 71 -3.22 13.43 -6.11
N ARG A 72 -4.30 13.00 -5.45
CA ARG A 72 -4.62 13.41 -4.09
C ARG A 72 -4.64 12.26 -3.10
N TYR A 73 -5.36 11.19 -3.40
CA TYR A 73 -5.37 10.03 -2.52
C TYR A 73 -5.86 8.78 -3.24
N ILE A 74 -5.55 7.63 -2.65
CA ILE A 74 -6.15 6.34 -2.99
C ILE A 74 -6.38 5.59 -1.69
N SER A 75 -7.52 4.91 -1.60
CA SER A 75 -7.78 4.02 -0.46
C SER A 75 -8.27 2.67 -0.96
N PHE A 76 -7.87 1.62 -0.26
CA PHE A 76 -8.18 0.25 -0.69
C PHE A 76 -8.20 -0.70 0.50
N GLU A 77 -8.91 -1.81 0.32
CA GLU A 77 -8.92 -2.90 1.28
C GLU A 77 -7.60 -3.65 1.26
N TRP A 78 -7.29 -4.33 2.36
CA TRP A 78 -6.02 -5.05 2.50
C TRP A 78 -6.23 -6.43 3.11
N LYS A 79 -5.35 -7.35 2.78
CA LYS A 79 -5.30 -8.71 3.32
C LYS A 79 -3.89 -9.04 3.75
N GLY A 80 -3.74 -10.01 4.65
CA GLY A 80 -2.46 -10.40 5.17
C GLY A 80 -1.84 -11.59 4.45
N PRO A 81 -0.54 -11.84 4.70
CA PRO A 81 0.13 -13.02 4.20
C PRO A 81 -0.36 -14.27 4.91
N VAL A 82 0.14 -15.43 4.47
CA VAL A 82 -0.38 -16.73 4.91
C VAL A 82 -0.39 -16.90 6.43
N GLN A 83 0.62 -16.37 7.13
CA GLN A 83 0.69 -16.51 8.60
C GLN A 83 -0.41 -15.76 9.34
N PHE A 84 -1.02 -14.73 8.71
CA PHE A 84 -2.11 -13.94 9.31
C PHE A 84 -3.44 -14.16 8.61
N LYS A 85 -3.45 -14.99 7.58
CA LYS A 85 -4.62 -15.17 6.70
C LYS A 85 -5.87 -15.59 7.47
N HIS A 86 -5.73 -16.47 8.44
CA HIS A 86 -6.87 -17.06 9.13
C HIS A 86 -7.73 -16.03 9.89
N PHE A 87 -7.17 -14.88 10.25
CA PHE A 87 -7.95 -13.82 10.90
C PHE A 87 -8.03 -12.55 10.07
N MET A 88 -6.95 -12.11 9.44
CA MET A 88 -6.98 -10.87 8.66
C MET A 88 -7.90 -10.98 7.45
N ASN A 89 -7.84 -12.10 6.73
CA ASN A 89 -8.54 -12.22 5.45
C ASN A 89 -10.01 -12.62 5.60
N SER A 90 -10.43 -13.00 6.82
CA SER A 90 -11.82 -13.27 7.13
C SER A 90 -12.48 -12.13 7.92
N ALA A 91 -11.75 -11.08 8.20
CA ALA A 91 -12.28 -9.93 8.93
C ALA A 91 -13.32 -9.17 8.09
N ASP A 92 -14.34 -8.64 8.76
CA ASP A 92 -15.37 -7.85 8.10
C ASP A 92 -15.67 -6.64 8.98
N PRO A 93 -15.31 -5.44 8.54
CA PRO A 93 -14.59 -5.14 7.29
C PRO A 93 -13.12 -5.56 7.34
N LEU A 94 -12.51 -5.69 6.16
CA LEU A 94 -11.07 -5.91 6.07
C LEU A 94 -10.31 -4.70 6.59
N THR A 95 -9.04 -4.87 6.94
CA THR A 95 -8.20 -3.71 7.21
C THR A 95 -8.09 -2.86 5.96
N HIS A 96 -7.76 -1.60 6.14
CA HIS A 96 -7.93 -0.59 5.10
C HIS A 96 -6.73 0.33 5.04
N VAL A 97 -6.25 0.60 3.84
CA VAL A 97 -5.10 1.47 3.62
C VAL A 97 -5.56 2.74 2.91
N ILE A 98 -5.06 3.88 3.37
CA ILE A 98 -5.33 5.18 2.75
C ILE A 98 -4.00 5.87 2.54
N VAL A 99 -3.75 6.31 1.31
CA VAL A 99 -2.50 6.99 0.94
C VAL A 99 -2.84 8.35 0.39
N PHE A 100 -2.30 9.39 1.04
CA PHE A 100 -2.46 10.78 0.59
C PHE A 100 -1.16 11.27 -0.06
N PHE A 101 -1.32 12.09 -1.09
CA PHE A 101 -0.21 12.66 -1.84
C PHE A 101 -0.30 14.18 -1.79
N SER A 102 0.81 14.83 -1.50
CA SER A 102 0.88 16.29 -1.53
C SER A 102 2.28 16.71 -1.98
N SER A 103 2.38 17.93 -2.51
CA SER A 103 3.65 18.45 -2.98
C SER A 103 3.71 19.95 -2.72
N ASP A 104 4.81 20.39 -2.12
CA ASP A 104 5.08 21.82 -1.91
C ASP A 104 6.24 22.31 -2.76
N LYS A 105 6.89 21.41 -3.50
CA LYS A 105 8.02 21.72 -4.39
C LYS A 105 7.93 20.88 -5.65
N PRO A 106 8.39 21.41 -6.80
CA PRO A 106 8.55 20.57 -7.99
C PRO A 106 9.47 19.39 -7.69
N ASN A 107 9.14 18.23 -8.26
CA ASN A 107 9.93 17.01 -8.15
C ASN A 107 10.13 16.52 -6.70
N ARG A 108 9.22 16.89 -5.81
CA ARG A 108 9.20 16.39 -4.44
C ARG A 108 7.75 16.16 -4.01
N THR A 109 7.44 14.93 -3.64
CA THR A 109 6.10 14.55 -3.18
C THR A 109 6.19 13.97 -1.78
N THR A 110 5.24 14.37 -0.93
CA THR A 110 5.08 13.78 0.40
C THR A 110 3.96 12.74 0.33
N ILE A 111 4.27 11.55 0.81
CA ILE A 111 3.31 10.45 0.93
C ILE A 111 2.97 10.28 2.39
N HIS A 112 1.66 10.29 2.70
CA HIS A 112 1.15 9.92 4.01
C HIS A 112 0.35 8.64 3.86
N LEU A 113 0.76 7.59 4.56
CA LEU A 113 0.09 6.29 4.54
C LEU A 113 -0.52 5.99 5.88
N PHE A 114 -1.79 5.58 5.87
CA PHE A 114 -2.52 5.14 7.06
C PHE A 114 -3.04 3.73 6.82
N HIS A 115 -2.82 2.84 7.77
CA HIS A 115 -3.37 1.49 7.70
C HIS A 115 -4.19 1.27 8.95
N THR A 116 -5.50 1.07 8.79
CA THR A 116 -6.49 1.08 9.85
C THR A 116 -7.25 -0.24 9.93
N GLY A 117 -8.07 -0.40 10.98
CA GLY A 117 -8.94 -1.56 11.10
C GLY A 117 -8.35 -2.69 11.93
N TRP A 118 -7.26 -2.43 12.66
CA TRP A 118 -6.63 -3.42 13.51
C TRP A 118 -7.50 -3.72 14.72
N ARG A 119 -7.65 -5.00 15.07
CA ARG A 119 -8.43 -5.42 16.23
C ARG A 119 -7.51 -5.66 17.42
N GLN A 120 -8.12 -5.92 18.58
CA GLN A 120 -7.41 -5.98 19.86
C GLN A 120 -7.25 -7.42 20.34
N ASN A 121 -6.14 -8.05 20.02
CA ASN A 121 -5.63 -9.25 20.66
C ASN A 121 -4.19 -9.45 20.20
N SER A 122 -3.51 -10.48 20.73
CA SER A 122 -2.08 -10.66 20.46
C SER A 122 -1.80 -10.96 18.99
N GLU A 123 -2.64 -11.73 18.30
CA GLU A 123 -2.43 -12.02 16.89
C GLU A 123 -2.56 -10.75 16.02
N TRP A 124 -3.56 -9.93 16.31
CA TRP A 124 -3.77 -8.68 15.60
C TRP A 124 -2.64 -7.69 15.86
N HIS A 125 -2.12 -7.64 17.10
CA HIS A 125 -0.97 -6.79 17.42
C HIS A 125 0.28 -7.23 16.65
N ASP A 126 0.51 -8.53 16.55
CA ASP A 126 1.64 -9.07 15.77
C ASP A 126 1.53 -8.71 14.30
N ALA A 127 0.34 -8.83 13.74
CA ALA A 127 0.10 -8.47 12.34
C ALA A 127 0.30 -6.98 12.12
N ARG A 128 -0.22 -6.15 13.02
CA ARG A 128 -0.04 -4.70 12.94
C ARG A 128 1.43 -4.31 12.96
N ASP A 129 2.20 -4.89 13.87
CA ASP A 129 3.64 -4.59 13.96
C ASP A 129 4.39 -5.07 12.73
N TYR A 130 4.00 -6.24 12.19
CA TYR A 130 4.55 -6.74 10.94
C TYR A 130 4.35 -5.72 9.80
N PHE A 131 3.13 -5.21 9.66
CA PHE A 131 2.82 -4.29 8.56
C PHE A 131 3.40 -2.90 8.77
N GLU A 132 3.58 -2.46 10.00
CA GLU A 132 4.30 -1.20 10.23
C GLU A 132 5.72 -1.30 9.68
N ARG A 133 6.40 -2.40 9.95
CA ARG A 133 7.76 -2.63 9.41
C ARG A 133 7.73 -2.83 7.89
N ALA A 134 6.77 -3.61 7.39
CA ALA A 134 6.69 -3.91 5.97
C ALA A 134 6.44 -2.65 5.14
N TRP A 135 5.49 -1.82 5.56
CA TRP A 135 5.20 -0.56 4.88
C TRP A 135 6.38 0.41 4.97
N SER A 136 7.00 0.51 6.14
CA SER A 136 8.17 1.38 6.32
C SER A 136 9.29 0.97 5.38
N ASN A 137 9.59 -0.32 5.31
CA ASN A 137 10.63 -0.84 4.42
C ASN A 137 10.29 -0.63 2.95
N ALA A 138 9.03 -0.84 2.58
CA ALA A 138 8.58 -0.64 1.19
C ALA A 138 8.72 0.83 0.77
N LEU A 139 8.31 1.75 1.63
CA LEU A 139 8.41 3.18 1.34
C LEU A 139 9.86 3.65 1.27
N ILE A 140 10.74 3.12 2.13
CA ILE A 140 12.18 3.39 2.05
C ILE A 140 12.73 2.89 0.71
N GLY A 141 12.30 1.71 0.26
CA GLY A 141 12.70 1.17 -1.02
C GLY A 141 12.27 2.05 -2.18
N LEU A 142 11.04 2.55 -2.14
CA LEU A 142 10.53 3.48 -3.16
C LEU A 142 11.33 4.78 -3.15
N GLN A 143 11.60 5.34 -1.98
CA GLN A 143 12.39 6.55 -1.83
C GLN A 143 13.78 6.40 -2.44
N LYS A 144 14.45 5.29 -2.15
CA LYS A 144 15.79 5.01 -2.67
C LYS A 144 15.77 4.85 -4.18
N ARG A 145 14.77 4.18 -4.71
CA ARG A 145 14.62 3.97 -6.15
C ARG A 145 14.49 5.31 -6.89
N LEU A 146 13.69 6.21 -6.37
CA LEU A 146 13.44 7.50 -7.01
C LEU A 146 14.61 8.46 -6.83
N ALA A 147 15.28 8.44 -5.69
CA ALA A 147 16.48 9.23 -5.47
C ALA A 147 17.59 8.82 -6.45
N LYS A 148 17.73 7.51 -6.68
CA LYS A 148 18.70 6.97 -7.61
C LYS A 148 18.42 7.44 -9.04
N ASN A 149 17.15 7.49 -9.44
CA ASN A 149 16.76 7.99 -10.75
C ASN A 149 16.99 9.49 -10.88
N ALA A 150 16.77 10.23 -9.78
CA ALA A 150 16.93 11.69 -9.76
C ALA A 150 18.41 12.14 -9.91
N THR A 151 19.36 11.27 -9.59
CA THR A 151 20.79 11.60 -9.70
C THR A 151 21.35 11.37 -11.10
N LEU A 152 20.56 10.80 -11.95
CA LEU A 152 20.97 10.59 -13.34
C LEU A 152 20.56 11.77 -14.20
#